data_48999793cdd600c35e75488323bb86bf
#
_entry.id   48999793cdd600c35e75488323bb86bf
#
_cell.length_a   1.000
_cell.length_b   1.000
_cell.length_c   1.000
_cell.angle_alpha   90.00
_cell.angle_beta   90.00
_cell.angle_gamma   90.00
#
_symmetry.space_group_name_H-M   'P 1'
#
loop_
_entity.id
_entity.type
_entity.pdbx_description
1 polymer ?
#
loop_
_entity_poly.entity_id
_entity_poly.type
_entity_poly.pdbx_seq_one_letter_code
_entity_poly.pdbx_strand_id
1 'polypeptide(L)'
;DVESRGLGDVYKRQDIGRVNVTMGFPLRQSLAYTFVERLVELQNHRRKKGGGWTFYHADVAGILAHPYVAECDAVLTRTMHEEIVRDRRISVDAAWLGRNELLKRIFSPAAEWRELSDYMLGVIAAVARQPYEGDDAKQRVEFLAVIAEQVTKLRNSLDECDIELAPEVYISLLRRHLQTLRIPFEGEPLEGIQIMGILETRNVDFENVILLSCLLYTSPSPRDS
;
A
#
# COMPACT_ATOMS: atom_id res chain seq x y z
N ASP A 1 -18.14 17.53 0.51
CA ASP A 1 -16.65 17.49 0.52
C ASP A 1 -16.09 16.94 1.84
N VAL A 2 -16.56 15.74 2.20
CA VAL A 2 -16.21 15.08 3.48
C VAL A 2 -15.31 13.84 3.28
N GLU A 3 -15.01 13.45 2.05
CA GLU A 3 -14.42 12.15 1.74
C GLU A 3 -12.87 12.07 1.68
N SER A 4 -12.14 13.17 1.89
CA SER A 4 -10.67 13.16 1.78
C SER A 4 -9.90 13.42 3.08
N ARG A 5 -10.59 13.53 4.22
CA ARG A 5 -9.91 13.72 5.50
C ARG A 5 -9.60 12.36 6.12
N GLY A 6 -8.40 11.85 5.81
CA GLY A 6 -7.88 10.65 6.43
C GLY A 6 -7.78 10.77 7.96
N LEU A 7 -7.77 9.63 8.65
CA LEU A 7 -7.65 9.51 10.10
C LEU A 7 -6.51 10.34 10.74
N GLY A 8 -5.52 10.79 9.95
CA GLY A 8 -4.49 11.74 10.38
C GLY A 8 -5.02 13.07 10.91
N ASP A 9 -6.21 13.53 10.46
CA ASP A 9 -6.85 14.76 10.97
C ASP A 9 -7.49 14.58 12.36
N VAL A 10 -7.77 13.34 12.78
CA VAL A 10 -8.30 13.04 14.13
C VAL A 10 -7.25 13.36 15.18
N TYR A 11 -5.97 13.17 14.89
CA TYR A 11 -4.87 13.48 15.80
C TYR A 11 -4.52 14.99 15.88
N LYS A 12 -4.99 15.80 14.94
CA LYS A 12 -4.71 17.25 14.91
C LYS A 12 -5.72 18.11 15.67
N ARG A 13 -6.83 17.53 16.17
CA ARG A 13 -7.79 18.26 17.01
C ARG A 13 -7.28 18.28 18.45
N GLN A 14 -6.51 19.28 18.79
CA GLN A 14 -5.89 19.50 20.10
C GLN A 14 -6.90 19.59 21.27
N ASP A 15 -8.20 19.74 20.97
CA ASP A 15 -9.25 19.95 21.98
C ASP A 15 -9.91 18.64 22.52
N ILE A 16 -9.60 17.47 21.92
CA ILE A 16 -10.29 16.21 22.29
C ILE A 16 -9.44 15.34 23.25
N GLY A 17 -8.23 15.77 23.60
CA GLY A 17 -7.32 14.97 24.42
C GLY A 17 -6.70 13.78 23.67
N ARG A 18 -6.15 12.82 24.40
CA ARG A 18 -5.55 11.61 23.82
C ARG A 18 -6.63 10.68 23.27
N VAL A 19 -6.50 10.28 22.01
CA VAL A 19 -7.40 9.33 21.34
C VAL A 19 -6.62 8.09 20.93
N ASN A 20 -7.05 6.94 21.40
CA ASN A 20 -6.51 5.65 21.00
C ASN A 20 -7.50 4.94 20.06
N VAL A 21 -7.02 4.51 18.88
CA VAL A 21 -7.82 3.80 17.86
C VAL A 21 -7.30 2.38 17.74
N THR A 22 -8.03 1.41 18.26
CA THR A 22 -7.64 -0.01 18.21
C THR A 22 -8.09 -0.71 16.92
N MET A 23 -8.98 -0.08 16.17
CA MET A 23 -9.52 -0.61 14.91
C MET A 23 -8.54 -0.53 13.75
N GLY A 24 -7.39 -1.09 13.74
CA GLY A 24 -6.37 -1.06 12.71
C GLY A 24 -6.74 -0.41 11.36
N PHE A 25 -5.82 0.33 10.79
CA PHE A 25 -5.99 1.00 9.48
C PHE A 25 -6.04 -0.04 8.35
N PRO A 26 -7.07 -0.08 7.50
CA PRO A 26 -7.11 -1.01 6.38
C PRO A 26 -5.97 -0.72 5.39
N LEU A 27 -5.06 -1.67 5.21
CA LEU A 27 -3.90 -1.50 4.32
C LEU A 27 -4.30 -1.05 2.91
N ARG A 28 -5.44 -1.52 2.41
CA ARG A 28 -5.99 -1.16 1.08
C ARG A 28 -6.23 0.34 0.87
N GLN A 29 -6.31 1.12 1.94
CA GLN A 29 -6.50 2.58 1.89
C GLN A 29 -5.17 3.34 1.96
N SER A 30 -4.05 2.64 2.09
CA SER A 30 -2.73 3.27 2.18
C SER A 30 -2.13 3.60 0.81
N LEU A 31 -1.23 4.59 0.78
CA LEU A 31 -0.39 4.86 -0.38
C LEU A 31 0.48 3.67 -0.75
N ALA A 32 0.96 2.92 0.24
CA ALA A 32 1.80 1.74 -0.01
C ALA A 32 1.03 0.65 -0.79
N TYR A 33 -0.24 0.43 -0.47
CA TYR A 33 -1.08 -0.51 -1.21
C TYR A 33 -1.32 -0.04 -2.65
N THR A 34 -1.67 1.24 -2.87
CA THR A 34 -1.88 1.77 -4.21
C THR A 34 -0.62 1.71 -5.06
N PHE A 35 0.55 1.88 -4.44
CA PHE A 35 1.83 1.70 -5.12
C PHE A 35 2.04 0.26 -5.60
N VAL A 36 1.81 -0.73 -4.74
CA VAL A 36 1.91 -2.15 -5.10
C VAL A 36 0.94 -2.50 -6.23
N GLU A 37 -0.31 -2.01 -6.18
CA GLU A 37 -1.26 -2.20 -7.28
C GLU A 37 -0.73 -1.64 -8.61
N ARG A 38 -0.11 -0.45 -8.60
CA ARG A 38 0.51 0.11 -9.80
C ARG A 38 1.68 -0.73 -10.31
N LEU A 39 2.51 -1.28 -9.42
CA LEU A 39 3.60 -2.18 -9.80
C LEU A 39 3.08 -3.48 -10.43
N VAL A 40 2.00 -4.02 -9.87
CA VAL A 40 1.33 -5.21 -10.42
C VAL A 40 0.78 -4.94 -11.82
N GLU A 41 0.07 -3.84 -12.02
CA GLU A 41 -0.47 -3.45 -13.32
C GLU A 41 0.64 -3.25 -14.35
N LEU A 42 1.74 -2.58 -13.94
CA LEU A 42 2.93 -2.39 -14.77
C LEU A 42 3.50 -3.73 -15.26
N GLN A 43 3.59 -4.74 -14.37
CA GLN A 43 4.09 -6.06 -14.72
C GLN A 43 3.10 -6.87 -15.57
N ASN A 44 1.81 -6.73 -15.36
CA ASN A 44 0.78 -7.40 -16.15
C ASN A 44 0.74 -6.92 -17.60
N HIS A 45 0.98 -5.63 -17.83
CA HIS A 45 0.89 -5.02 -19.16
C HIS A 45 2.24 -4.94 -19.89
N ARG A 46 3.32 -5.49 -19.29
CA ARG A 46 4.62 -5.54 -19.94
C ARG A 46 4.58 -6.37 -21.21
N ARG A 47 5.33 -5.96 -22.23
CA ARG A 47 5.40 -6.67 -23.50
C ARG A 47 6.84 -6.74 -23.99
N LYS A 48 7.19 -7.84 -24.65
CA LYS A 48 8.48 -7.99 -25.32
C LYS A 48 8.36 -7.47 -26.74
N LYS A 49 9.21 -6.51 -27.12
CA LYS A 49 9.21 -5.92 -28.44
C LYS A 49 10.65 -5.64 -28.88
N GLY A 50 11.03 -6.07 -30.09
CA GLY A 50 12.35 -5.76 -30.67
C GLY A 50 13.55 -6.24 -29.82
N GLY A 51 13.43 -7.33 -29.09
CA GLY A 51 14.46 -7.85 -28.19
C GLY A 51 14.53 -7.18 -26.80
N GLY A 52 13.78 -6.11 -26.57
CA GLY A 52 13.66 -5.42 -25.29
C GLY A 52 12.28 -5.57 -24.64
N TRP A 53 12.13 -5.04 -23.44
CA TRP A 53 10.85 -4.95 -22.75
C TRP A 53 10.27 -3.56 -22.86
N THR A 54 8.96 -3.48 -22.98
CA THR A 54 8.20 -2.24 -23.03
C THR A 54 7.03 -2.28 -22.08
N PHE A 55 6.64 -1.10 -21.61
CA PHE A 55 5.53 -0.91 -20.69
C PHE A 55 4.47 0.00 -21.31
N TYR A 56 3.22 -0.19 -20.95
CA TYR A 56 2.13 0.64 -21.41
C TYR A 56 2.21 2.04 -20.81
N HIS A 57 2.04 3.06 -21.62
CA HIS A 57 2.27 4.46 -21.21
C HIS A 57 1.42 4.92 -20.02
N ALA A 58 0.17 4.42 -19.90
CA ALA A 58 -0.69 4.82 -18.80
C ALA A 58 -0.22 4.26 -17.46
N ASP A 59 0.33 3.02 -17.43
CA ASP A 59 0.89 2.43 -16.22
C ASP A 59 2.18 3.16 -15.84
N VAL A 60 3.02 3.50 -16.83
CA VAL A 60 4.23 4.31 -16.61
C VAL A 60 3.86 5.65 -16.01
N ALA A 61 2.88 6.36 -16.59
CA ALA A 61 2.41 7.65 -16.09
C ALA A 61 1.87 7.53 -14.65
N GLY A 62 1.12 6.46 -14.35
CA GLY A 62 0.62 6.18 -13.02
C GLY A 62 1.73 5.95 -11.97
N ILE A 63 2.82 5.30 -12.36
CA ILE A 63 4.02 5.13 -11.51
C ILE A 63 4.77 6.45 -11.34
N LEU A 64 5.03 7.19 -12.41
CA LEU A 64 5.77 8.45 -12.36
C LEU A 64 5.04 9.52 -11.53
N ALA A 65 3.70 9.50 -11.53
CA ALA A 65 2.87 10.40 -10.74
C ALA A 65 2.65 9.95 -9.30
N HIS A 66 3.01 8.71 -8.95
CA HIS A 66 2.79 8.19 -7.60
C HIS A 66 3.72 8.89 -6.58
N PRO A 67 3.23 9.31 -5.39
CA PRO A 67 4.01 10.08 -4.42
C PRO A 67 5.36 9.44 -4.06
N TYR A 68 5.41 8.12 -3.89
CA TYR A 68 6.66 7.39 -3.62
C TYR A 68 7.73 7.52 -4.71
N VAL A 69 7.38 7.92 -5.91
CA VAL A 69 8.30 8.09 -7.04
C VAL A 69 8.47 9.56 -7.38
N ALA A 70 7.37 10.30 -7.43
CA ALA A 70 7.36 11.71 -7.81
C ALA A 70 8.14 12.58 -6.80
N GLU A 71 8.07 12.29 -5.51
CA GLU A 71 8.78 13.04 -4.47
C GLU A 71 10.28 12.78 -4.45
N CYS A 72 10.74 11.62 -4.97
CA CYS A 72 12.17 11.31 -5.04
C CYS A 72 12.93 12.17 -6.06
N ASP A 73 12.32 12.49 -7.19
CA ASP A 73 12.86 13.36 -8.23
C ASP A 73 11.73 13.95 -9.08
N ALA A 74 11.10 15.00 -8.55
CA ALA A 74 9.93 15.62 -9.15
C ALA A 74 10.22 16.26 -10.53
N VAL A 75 11.44 16.71 -10.76
CA VAL A 75 11.85 17.31 -12.04
C VAL A 75 11.96 16.20 -13.09
N LEU A 76 12.67 15.13 -12.80
CA LEU A 76 12.86 14.02 -13.73
C LEU A 76 11.53 13.35 -14.08
N THR A 77 10.70 13.02 -13.10
CA THR A 77 9.43 12.32 -13.32
C THR A 77 8.47 13.15 -14.16
N ARG A 78 8.40 14.47 -13.90
CA ARG A 78 7.61 15.40 -14.72
C ARG A 78 8.11 15.50 -16.15
N THR A 79 9.41 15.69 -16.34
CA THR A 79 10.03 15.75 -17.67
C THR A 79 9.76 14.48 -18.46
N MET A 80 9.91 13.30 -17.84
CA MET A 80 9.63 12.03 -18.50
C MET A 80 8.16 11.89 -18.89
N HIS A 81 7.24 12.33 -18.03
CA HIS A 81 5.80 12.34 -18.32
C HIS A 81 5.50 13.25 -19.54
N GLU A 82 6.03 14.47 -19.55
CA GLU A 82 5.87 15.42 -20.65
C GLU A 82 6.43 14.87 -21.97
N GLU A 83 7.59 14.22 -21.94
CA GLU A 83 8.19 13.58 -23.11
C GLU A 83 7.30 12.45 -23.65
N ILE A 84 6.74 11.59 -22.79
CA ILE A 84 5.82 10.51 -23.19
C ILE A 84 4.58 11.07 -23.88
N VAL A 85 3.99 12.11 -23.32
CA VAL A 85 2.78 12.77 -23.87
C VAL A 85 3.09 13.47 -25.18
N ARG A 86 4.14 14.28 -25.24
CA ARG A 86 4.58 15.02 -26.43
C ARG A 86 4.86 14.09 -27.62
N ASP A 87 5.59 12.99 -27.35
CA ASP A 87 5.99 12.02 -28.37
C ASP A 87 4.88 11.00 -28.68
N ARG A 88 3.71 11.09 -28.02
CA ARG A 88 2.57 10.18 -28.16
C ARG A 88 2.95 8.70 -28.04
N ARG A 89 3.83 8.38 -27.09
CA ARG A 89 4.32 7.03 -26.89
C ARG A 89 3.23 6.15 -26.27
N ILE A 90 2.76 5.17 -27.00
CA ILE A 90 1.81 4.17 -26.47
C ILE A 90 2.55 3.10 -25.68
N SER A 91 3.75 2.77 -26.10
CA SER A 91 4.62 1.77 -25.48
C SER A 91 5.98 2.42 -25.20
N VAL A 92 6.51 2.28 -24.00
CA VAL A 92 7.73 2.94 -23.54
C VAL A 92 8.77 1.88 -23.20
N ASP A 93 9.97 2.02 -23.75
CA ASP A 93 11.05 1.05 -23.57
C ASP A 93 11.60 1.08 -22.14
N ALA A 94 11.82 -0.09 -21.54
CA ALA A 94 12.41 -0.24 -20.21
C ALA A 94 13.78 0.46 -20.09
N ALA A 95 14.61 0.36 -21.14
CA ALA A 95 15.91 1.00 -21.19
C ALA A 95 15.80 2.54 -21.14
N TRP A 96 14.80 3.12 -21.82
CA TRP A 96 14.55 4.56 -21.80
C TRP A 96 14.03 5.04 -20.43
N LEU A 97 13.25 4.18 -19.73
CA LEU A 97 12.70 4.49 -18.42
C LEU A 97 13.75 4.44 -17.30
N GLY A 98 14.80 3.67 -17.45
CA GLY A 98 15.84 3.47 -16.45
C GLY A 98 16.80 4.66 -16.27
N ARG A 99 16.29 5.89 -16.15
CA ARG A 99 17.08 7.13 -16.05
C ARG A 99 17.85 7.30 -14.75
N ASN A 100 17.41 6.65 -13.67
CA ASN A 100 18.13 6.54 -12.41
C ASN A 100 17.99 5.13 -11.83
N GLU A 101 18.70 4.82 -10.75
CA GLU A 101 18.73 3.47 -10.17
C GLU A 101 17.35 3.03 -9.62
N LEU A 102 16.56 3.97 -9.08
CA LEU A 102 15.20 3.68 -8.63
C LEU A 102 14.29 3.31 -9.80
N LEU A 103 14.25 4.14 -10.84
CA LEU A 103 13.43 3.91 -12.03
C LEU A 103 13.87 2.66 -12.79
N LYS A 104 15.19 2.41 -12.89
CA LYS A 104 15.73 1.18 -13.48
C LYS A 104 15.20 -0.06 -12.77
N ARG A 105 15.12 -0.02 -11.43
CA ARG A 105 14.57 -1.12 -10.64
C ARG A 105 13.06 -1.26 -10.82
N ILE A 106 12.32 -0.14 -10.80
CA ILE A 106 10.86 -0.13 -10.98
C ILE A 106 10.47 -0.67 -12.36
N PHE A 107 11.19 -0.27 -13.41
CA PHE A 107 10.90 -0.68 -14.80
C PHE A 107 11.69 -1.91 -15.24
N SER A 108 12.20 -2.72 -14.32
CA SER A 108 12.73 -4.04 -14.65
C SER A 108 11.58 -5.05 -14.79
N PRO A 109 11.61 -5.90 -15.83
CA PRO A 109 10.60 -6.93 -16.03
C PRO A 109 10.81 -8.11 -15.07
N ALA A 110 9.72 -8.72 -14.65
CA ALA A 110 9.71 -9.96 -13.86
C ALA A 110 8.68 -10.92 -14.47
N ALA A 111 9.11 -12.10 -14.91
CA ALA A 111 8.28 -13.02 -15.69
C ALA A 111 7.65 -14.13 -14.83
N GLU A 112 8.41 -14.67 -13.89
CA GLU A 112 7.99 -15.77 -13.04
C GLU A 112 7.53 -15.26 -11.66
N TRP A 113 6.76 -16.05 -10.93
CA TRP A 113 6.23 -15.63 -9.63
C TRP A 113 7.33 -15.35 -8.58
N ARG A 114 8.45 -16.12 -8.63
CA ARG A 114 9.61 -15.87 -7.77
C ARG A 114 10.30 -14.55 -8.11
N GLU A 115 10.47 -14.28 -9.41
CA GLU A 115 11.01 -13.01 -9.89
C GLU A 115 10.10 -11.84 -9.53
N LEU A 116 8.76 -12.01 -9.56
CA LEU A 116 7.80 -10.99 -9.12
C LEU A 116 7.93 -10.70 -7.62
N SER A 117 8.15 -11.73 -6.79
CA SER A 117 8.41 -11.56 -5.37
C SER A 117 9.70 -10.75 -5.14
N ASP A 118 10.80 -11.14 -5.80
CA ASP A 118 12.10 -10.44 -5.70
C ASP A 118 12.01 -9.00 -6.22
N TYR A 119 11.30 -8.80 -7.31
CA TYR A 119 11.02 -7.48 -7.88
C TYR A 119 10.28 -6.60 -6.87
N MET A 120 9.16 -7.09 -6.30
CA MET A 120 8.37 -6.35 -5.31
C MET A 120 9.21 -5.96 -4.09
N LEU A 121 9.93 -6.93 -3.50
CA LEU A 121 10.80 -6.69 -2.36
C LEU A 121 11.92 -5.70 -2.69
N GLY A 122 12.53 -5.85 -3.86
CA GLY A 122 13.59 -4.97 -4.31
C GLY A 122 13.14 -3.53 -4.55
N VAL A 123 11.96 -3.33 -5.16
CA VAL A 123 11.38 -2.00 -5.38
C VAL A 123 10.96 -1.37 -4.05
N ILE A 124 10.25 -2.10 -3.19
CA ILE A 124 9.82 -1.62 -1.88
C ILE A 124 11.03 -1.18 -1.05
N ALA A 125 12.10 -1.99 -1.01
CA ALA A 125 13.32 -1.64 -0.29
C ALA A 125 14.02 -0.40 -0.87
N ALA A 126 14.01 -0.22 -2.19
CA ALA A 126 14.60 0.95 -2.84
C ALA A 126 13.81 2.22 -2.54
N VAL A 127 12.48 2.14 -2.56
CA VAL A 127 11.57 3.23 -2.22
C VAL A 127 11.67 3.58 -0.73
N ALA A 128 11.67 2.61 0.17
CA ALA A 128 11.76 2.84 1.62
C ALA A 128 13.07 3.52 2.07
N ARG A 129 14.12 3.48 1.24
CA ARG A 129 15.40 4.18 1.52
C ARG A 129 15.42 5.62 1.06
N GLN A 130 14.41 6.08 0.34
CA GLN A 130 14.35 7.47 -0.11
C GLN A 130 14.06 8.40 1.07
N PRO A 131 14.64 9.61 1.07
CA PRO A 131 14.31 10.61 2.07
C PRO A 131 12.91 11.18 1.80
N TYR A 132 11.97 10.86 2.68
CA TYR A 132 10.64 11.48 2.67
C TYR A 132 10.58 12.58 3.70
N GLU A 133 9.94 13.68 3.34
CA GLU A 133 9.70 14.80 4.23
C GLU A 133 8.24 14.79 4.70
N GLY A 134 8.00 15.39 5.87
CA GLY A 134 6.67 15.52 6.44
C GLY A 134 6.37 14.56 7.60
N ASP A 135 5.26 14.84 8.27
CA ASP A 135 4.83 14.12 9.49
C ASP A 135 4.45 12.65 9.23
N ASP A 136 4.12 12.32 7.97
CA ASP A 136 3.71 10.98 7.54
C ASP A 136 4.87 10.12 6.99
N ALA A 137 6.09 10.66 6.93
CA ALA A 137 7.26 9.94 6.37
C ALA A 137 7.52 8.60 7.07
N LYS A 138 7.48 8.59 8.42
CA LYS A 138 7.66 7.36 9.20
C LYS A 138 6.55 6.34 8.87
N GLN A 139 5.30 6.76 8.86
CA GLN A 139 4.15 5.91 8.57
C GLN A 139 4.21 5.32 7.15
N ARG A 140 4.66 6.11 6.16
CA ARG A 140 4.85 5.63 4.78
C ARG A 140 5.84 4.47 4.72
N VAL A 141 6.96 4.58 5.44
CA VAL A 141 7.98 3.52 5.50
C VAL A 141 7.47 2.30 6.26
N GLU A 142 6.76 2.48 7.37
CA GLU A 142 6.15 1.39 8.14
C GLU A 142 5.16 0.58 7.29
N PHE A 143 4.31 1.24 6.50
CA PHE A 143 3.37 0.54 5.61
C PHE A 143 4.08 -0.25 4.51
N LEU A 144 5.18 0.27 3.96
CA LEU A 144 6.03 -0.46 3.02
C LEU A 144 6.67 -1.68 3.69
N ALA A 145 7.14 -1.55 4.94
CA ALA A 145 7.73 -2.66 5.69
C ALA A 145 6.70 -3.78 5.95
N VAL A 146 5.47 -3.43 6.32
CA VAL A 146 4.38 -4.40 6.48
C VAL A 146 4.13 -5.16 5.17
N ILE A 147 4.05 -4.46 4.04
CA ILE A 147 3.85 -5.12 2.74
C ILE A 147 5.03 -6.05 2.42
N ALA A 148 6.27 -5.60 2.63
CA ALA A 148 7.46 -6.43 2.38
C ALA A 148 7.44 -7.71 3.23
N GLU A 149 7.04 -7.61 4.49
CA GLU A 149 6.86 -8.77 5.37
C GLU A 149 5.82 -9.76 4.81
N GLN A 150 4.69 -9.26 4.32
CA GLN A 150 3.63 -10.12 3.77
C GLN A 150 4.02 -10.77 2.45
N VAL A 151 4.72 -10.04 1.57
CA VAL A 151 5.29 -10.62 0.34
C VAL A 151 6.27 -11.74 0.69
N THR A 152 7.13 -11.52 1.69
CA THR A 152 8.10 -12.50 2.16
C THR A 152 7.41 -13.74 2.75
N LYS A 153 6.38 -13.55 3.58
CA LYS A 153 5.60 -14.66 4.17
C LYS A 153 4.93 -15.50 3.09
N LEU A 154 4.27 -14.84 2.13
CA LEU A 154 3.61 -15.55 1.02
C LEU A 154 4.63 -16.34 0.19
N ARG A 155 5.76 -15.72 -0.15
CA ARG A 155 6.85 -16.40 -0.88
C ARG A 155 7.35 -17.64 -0.14
N ASN A 156 7.70 -17.49 1.14
CA ASN A 156 8.24 -18.60 1.94
C ASN A 156 7.23 -19.76 2.04
N SER A 157 5.95 -19.45 2.25
CA SER A 157 4.90 -20.47 2.31
C SER A 157 4.73 -21.22 0.98
N LEU A 158 4.88 -20.54 -0.16
CA LEU A 158 4.81 -21.16 -1.48
C LEU A 158 6.07 -22.01 -1.77
N ASP A 159 7.24 -21.53 -1.38
CA ASP A 159 8.50 -22.26 -1.54
C ASP A 159 8.54 -23.54 -0.65
N GLU A 160 8.05 -23.46 0.60
CA GLU A 160 7.94 -24.61 1.50
C GLU A 160 7.00 -25.70 0.97
N CYS A 161 5.97 -25.32 0.24
CA CYS A 161 5.02 -26.25 -0.37
C CYS A 161 5.49 -26.78 -1.75
N ASP A 162 6.64 -26.33 -2.26
CA ASP A 162 7.16 -26.66 -3.60
C ASP A 162 6.12 -26.45 -4.72
N ILE A 163 5.36 -25.35 -4.62
CA ILE A 163 4.28 -25.03 -5.55
C ILE A 163 4.80 -24.17 -6.69
N GLU A 164 4.64 -24.66 -7.93
CA GLU A 164 4.81 -23.83 -9.11
C GLU A 164 3.49 -23.15 -9.47
N LEU A 165 3.54 -21.82 -9.59
CA LEU A 165 2.37 -20.99 -9.89
C LEU A 165 2.57 -20.19 -11.16
N ALA A 166 1.48 -20.03 -11.92
CA ALA A 166 1.44 -18.99 -12.92
C ALA A 166 1.53 -17.60 -12.26
N PRO A 167 2.25 -16.63 -12.88
CA PRO A 167 2.43 -15.29 -12.32
C PRO A 167 1.11 -14.60 -11.96
N GLU A 168 0.07 -14.80 -12.76
CA GLU A 168 -1.27 -14.21 -12.55
C GLU A 168 -1.94 -14.77 -11.29
N VAL A 169 -1.72 -16.04 -10.99
CA VAL A 169 -2.24 -16.69 -9.77
C VAL A 169 -1.53 -16.13 -8.55
N TYR A 170 -0.20 -16.00 -8.60
CA TYR A 170 0.58 -15.37 -7.54
C TYR A 170 0.10 -13.93 -7.26
N ILE A 171 -0.07 -13.13 -8.29
CA ILE A 171 -0.57 -11.76 -8.18
C ILE A 171 -1.96 -11.73 -7.53
N SER A 172 -2.86 -12.63 -7.94
CA SER A 172 -4.20 -12.73 -7.37
C SER A 172 -4.18 -13.09 -5.89
N LEU A 173 -3.32 -14.03 -5.49
CA LEU A 173 -3.11 -14.42 -4.09
C LEU A 173 -2.56 -13.25 -3.26
N LEU A 174 -1.53 -12.57 -3.78
CA LEU A 174 -0.93 -11.42 -3.12
C LEU A 174 -1.95 -10.30 -2.90
N ARG A 175 -2.71 -9.93 -3.93
CA ARG A 175 -3.78 -8.93 -3.84
C ARG A 175 -4.80 -9.29 -2.78
N ARG A 176 -5.34 -10.51 -2.83
CA ARG A 176 -6.34 -10.98 -1.87
C ARG A 176 -5.80 -10.94 -0.44
N HIS A 177 -4.56 -11.34 -0.25
CA HIS A 177 -3.92 -11.30 1.06
C HIS A 177 -3.78 -9.87 1.58
N LEU A 178 -3.20 -8.97 0.78
CA LEU A 178 -3.00 -7.57 1.17
C LEU A 178 -4.31 -6.81 1.43
N GLN A 179 -5.39 -7.10 0.69
CA GLN A 179 -6.70 -6.44 0.85
C GLN A 179 -7.36 -6.70 2.20
N THR A 180 -7.08 -7.84 2.83
CA THR A 180 -7.67 -8.22 4.11
C THR A 180 -6.91 -7.67 5.32
N LEU A 181 -5.69 -7.16 5.10
CA LEU A 181 -4.82 -6.72 6.17
C LEU A 181 -5.27 -5.40 6.79
N ARG A 182 -5.12 -5.35 8.11
CA ARG A 182 -5.25 -4.13 8.90
C ARG A 182 -3.95 -3.92 9.66
N ILE A 183 -3.45 -2.70 9.66
CA ILE A 183 -2.26 -2.31 10.40
C ILE A 183 -2.73 -1.75 11.73
N PRO A 184 -2.33 -2.34 12.87
CA PRO A 184 -2.65 -1.78 14.17
C PRO A 184 -2.02 -0.39 14.28
N PHE A 185 -2.74 0.55 14.86
CA PHE A 185 -2.13 1.79 15.28
C PHE A 185 -1.33 1.51 16.55
N GLU A 186 -0.09 1.95 16.62
CA GLU A 186 0.64 2.04 17.88
C GLU A 186 -0.02 3.15 18.71
N GLY A 187 -1.01 2.78 19.51
CA GLY A 187 -1.63 3.67 20.48
C GLY A 187 -1.01 3.46 21.86
N GLU A 188 -0.77 4.53 22.60
CA GLU A 188 -0.44 4.43 24.01
C GLU A 188 -1.61 3.78 24.76
N PRO A 189 -1.34 2.84 25.68
CA PRO A 189 -2.39 2.08 26.33
C PRO A 189 -3.25 2.96 27.25
N LEU A 190 -4.57 2.87 27.05
CA LEU A 190 -5.63 3.12 28.04
C LEU A 190 -5.83 4.54 28.57
N GLU A 191 -5.19 5.57 28.07
CA GLU A 191 -5.49 6.95 28.49
C GLU A 191 -6.25 7.72 27.38
N GLY A 192 -7.37 8.36 27.75
CA GLY A 192 -8.19 9.18 26.86
C GLY A 192 -9.33 8.44 26.19
N ILE A 193 -9.79 8.96 25.04
CA ILE A 193 -10.91 8.39 24.28
C ILE A 193 -10.44 7.15 23.54
N GLN A 194 -11.12 6.02 23.80
CA GLN A 194 -10.86 4.75 23.11
C GLN A 194 -11.86 4.58 21.96
N ILE A 195 -11.38 4.44 20.73
CA ILE A 195 -12.19 4.09 19.55
C ILE A 195 -11.87 2.65 19.19
N MET A 196 -12.81 1.73 19.40
CA MET A 196 -12.58 0.29 19.20
C MET A 196 -13.80 -0.40 18.58
N GLY A 197 -13.57 -1.56 17.97
CA GLY A 197 -14.65 -2.41 17.48
C GLY A 197 -15.42 -3.08 18.62
N ILE A 198 -16.70 -3.39 18.40
CA ILE A 198 -17.56 -4.06 19.39
C ILE A 198 -16.93 -5.36 19.92
N LEU A 199 -16.22 -6.10 19.09
CA LEU A 199 -15.58 -7.36 19.49
C LEU A 199 -14.29 -7.15 20.30
N GLU A 200 -13.72 -5.95 20.26
CA GLU A 200 -12.49 -5.58 20.95
C GLU A 200 -12.75 -5.06 22.37
N THR A 201 -14.01 -4.78 22.71
CA THR A 201 -14.42 -4.30 24.04
C THR A 201 -14.50 -5.40 25.10
N ARG A 202 -14.14 -6.64 24.76
CA ARG A 202 -14.23 -7.79 25.70
C ARG A 202 -13.35 -7.56 26.92
N ASN A 203 -13.98 -7.66 28.11
CA ASN A 203 -13.35 -7.52 29.44
C ASN A 203 -12.70 -6.16 29.74
N VAL A 204 -13.18 -5.08 29.12
CA VAL A 204 -12.78 -3.72 29.47
C VAL A 204 -13.99 -2.95 29.96
N ASP A 205 -13.92 -2.44 31.20
CA ASP A 205 -14.95 -1.61 31.76
C ASP A 205 -14.71 -0.14 31.43
N PHE A 206 -15.74 0.56 30.97
CA PHE A 206 -15.69 1.97 30.65
C PHE A 206 -16.76 2.73 31.44
N GLU A 207 -16.41 3.90 31.95
CA GLU A 207 -17.37 4.78 32.62
C GLU A 207 -18.44 5.32 31.67
N ASN A 208 -18.03 5.62 30.41
CA ASN A 208 -18.91 6.16 29.39
C ASN A 208 -18.66 5.42 28.06
N VAL A 209 -19.74 4.96 27.41
CA VAL A 209 -19.67 4.27 26.11
C VAL A 209 -20.58 4.94 25.11
N ILE A 210 -20.04 5.28 23.95
CA ILE A 210 -20.79 5.79 22.80
C ILE A 210 -20.75 4.74 21.69
N LEU A 211 -21.89 4.12 21.42
CA LEU A 211 -22.07 3.16 20.31
C LEU A 211 -22.46 3.90 19.03
N LEU A 212 -21.58 3.86 18.03
CA LEU A 212 -21.81 4.43 16.71
C LEU A 212 -22.04 3.28 15.73
N SER A 213 -23.28 2.92 15.44
CA SER A 213 -23.67 2.07 14.30
C SER A 213 -25.09 1.48 14.49
N CYS A 214 -25.73 1.07 13.39
CA CYS A 214 -27.06 0.47 13.34
C CYS A 214 -27.17 -0.96 13.93
N LEU A 215 -26.14 -1.47 14.59
CA LEU A 215 -26.14 -2.81 15.20
C LEU A 215 -27.00 -2.93 16.45
N LEU A 216 -27.58 -1.83 16.94
CA LEU A 216 -28.50 -1.82 18.09
C LEU A 216 -29.75 -2.71 17.91
N TYR A 217 -30.14 -3.01 16.67
CA TYR A 217 -31.28 -3.89 16.37
C TYR A 217 -30.95 -5.39 16.43
N THR A 218 -29.69 -5.77 16.47
CA THR A 218 -29.26 -7.18 16.42
C THR A 218 -28.64 -7.68 17.72
N SER A 219 -28.40 -6.81 18.72
CA SER A 219 -27.86 -7.19 20.01
C SER A 219 -29.00 -7.29 21.03
N PRO A 220 -29.29 -8.48 21.59
CA PRO A 220 -30.29 -8.59 22.66
C PRO A 220 -29.89 -7.75 23.86
N SER A 221 -30.83 -7.00 24.40
CA SER A 221 -30.64 -6.23 25.64
C SER A 221 -30.33 -7.18 26.78
N PRO A 222 -29.40 -6.85 27.70
CA PRO A 222 -29.17 -7.63 28.92
C PRO A 222 -30.39 -7.70 29.85
N ARG A 223 -31.46 -6.98 29.54
CA ARG A 223 -32.73 -6.99 30.29
C ARG A 223 -33.76 -7.97 29.73
N ASP A 224 -33.45 -8.63 28.62
CA ASP A 224 -34.37 -9.59 27.98
C ASP A 224 -34.03 -11.05 28.32
N SER A 225 -33.26 -11.27 29.40
CA SER A 225 -32.94 -12.59 29.99
C SER A 225 -33.46 -12.73 31.37
#